data_6d9f226cd5afe824fb6c7696146cc914
#
_entry.id   6d9f226cd5afe824fb6c7696146cc914
#
_cell.length_a   1.000
_cell.length_b   1.000
_cell.length_c   1.000
_cell.angle_alpha   90.00
_cell.angle_beta   90.00
_cell.angle_gamma   90.00
#
_symmetry.space_group_name_H-M   'P 1'
#
loop_
_entity.id
_entity.type
_entity.pdbx_description
1 polymer ?
#
loop_
_entity_poly.entity_id
_entity_poly.type
_entity_poly.pdbx_seq_one_letter_code
_entity_poly.pdbx_strand_id
1 'polypeptide(L)'
;MNIKYITITFKYILFIILLVTFSFTANSEPSVEEIIKGRKALFSKNYSTAKKVQALASKGDFEKSKSLMIEMSKNYKSLLEYFPENSKEGFKTEALPSIWEEKDAFNSLMKKS
;
A
#
# COMPACT_ATOMS: atom_id res chain seq x y z
N MET A 1 0.58 -52.68 22.01
CA MET A 1 0.20 -51.33 21.60
C MET A 1 1.30 -50.76 20.76
N ASN A 2 0.99 -50.38 19.54
CA ASN A 2 1.99 -50.00 18.53
C ASN A 2 2.34 -48.54 18.69
N ILE A 3 3.56 -48.26 19.14
CA ILE A 3 4.15 -46.94 19.26
C ILE A 3 4.12 -46.16 17.93
N LYS A 4 4.09 -46.86 16.78
CA LYS A 4 3.98 -46.27 15.44
C LYS A 4 2.72 -45.44 15.23
N TYR A 5 1.59 -45.81 15.80
CA TYR A 5 0.34 -45.06 15.65
C TYR A 5 0.31 -43.77 16.44
N ILE A 6 0.93 -43.74 17.61
CA ILE A 6 1.01 -42.55 18.44
C ILE A 6 1.91 -41.48 17.81
N THR A 7 3.01 -41.89 17.18
CA THR A 7 3.95 -40.99 16.50
C THR A 7 3.33 -40.33 15.26
N ILE A 8 2.54 -41.07 14.50
CA ILE A 8 1.85 -40.56 13.29
C ILE A 8 0.77 -39.54 13.68
N THR A 9 -0.02 -39.86 14.71
CA THR A 9 -1.09 -38.95 15.20
C THR A 9 -0.53 -37.63 15.73
N PHE A 10 0.59 -37.68 16.43
CA PHE A 10 1.28 -36.50 16.93
C PHE A 10 1.81 -35.60 15.80
N LYS A 11 2.32 -36.21 14.74
CA LYS A 11 2.82 -35.51 13.56
C LYS A 11 1.71 -34.76 12.82
N TYR A 12 0.53 -35.35 12.70
CA TYR A 12 -0.64 -34.71 12.07
C TYR A 12 -1.23 -33.57 12.91
N ILE A 13 -1.26 -33.71 14.22
CA ILE A 13 -1.73 -32.67 15.14
C ILE A 13 -0.82 -31.45 15.08
N LEU A 14 0.50 -31.64 15.04
CA LEU A 14 1.48 -30.57 14.92
C LEU A 14 1.34 -29.80 13.59
N PHE A 15 1.07 -30.52 12.50
CA PHE A 15 0.87 -29.95 11.17
C PHE A 15 -0.41 -29.10 11.08
N ILE A 16 -1.51 -29.56 11.71
CA ILE A 16 -2.79 -28.84 11.76
C ILE A 16 -2.66 -27.55 12.59
N ILE A 17 -1.93 -27.56 13.69
CA ILE A 17 -1.67 -26.39 14.53
C ILE A 17 -0.84 -25.35 13.76
N LEU A 18 0.14 -25.76 12.97
CA LEU A 18 0.95 -24.88 12.14
C LEU A 18 0.13 -24.20 11.04
N LEU A 19 -0.82 -24.91 10.42
CA LEU A 19 -1.72 -24.36 9.40
C LEU A 19 -2.70 -23.33 9.97
N VAL A 20 -3.20 -23.53 11.19
CA VAL A 20 -4.12 -22.60 11.86
C VAL A 20 -3.42 -21.29 12.24
N THR A 21 -2.16 -21.36 12.71
CA THR A 21 -1.38 -20.15 13.01
C THR A 21 -1.02 -19.33 11.77
N PHE A 22 -0.79 -19.98 10.64
CA PHE A 22 -0.49 -19.28 9.38
C PHE A 22 -1.71 -18.55 8.79
N SER A 23 -2.91 -19.12 8.89
CA SER A 23 -4.13 -18.47 8.40
C SER A 23 -4.58 -17.27 9.25
N PHE A 24 -4.13 -17.16 10.50
CA PHE A 24 -4.48 -16.04 11.38
C PHE A 24 -3.68 -14.76 11.07
N THR A 25 -2.46 -14.87 10.50
CA THR A 25 -1.61 -13.73 10.15
C THR A 25 -1.90 -13.15 8.76
N ALA A 26 -2.62 -13.87 7.90
CA ALA A 26 -2.90 -13.47 6.52
C ALA A 26 -4.06 -12.46 6.35
N ASN A 27 -4.85 -12.17 7.41
CA ASN A 27 -6.08 -11.38 7.35
C ASN A 27 -6.06 -10.09 8.19
N SER A 28 -4.89 -9.58 8.57
CA SER A 28 -4.83 -8.32 9.30
C SER A 28 -4.93 -7.12 8.34
N GLU A 29 -6.01 -6.34 8.45
CA GLU A 29 -6.16 -5.08 7.73
C GLU A 29 -5.20 -4.02 8.31
N PRO A 30 -4.67 -3.10 7.49
CA PRO A 30 -3.83 -2.03 7.96
C PRO A 30 -4.61 -1.10 8.90
N SER A 31 -3.95 -0.60 9.93
CA SER A 31 -4.52 0.39 10.85
C SER A 31 -4.71 1.74 10.16
N VAL A 32 -5.56 2.60 10.71
CA VAL A 32 -5.74 3.99 10.22
C VAL A 32 -4.41 4.73 10.19
N GLU A 33 -3.58 4.56 11.21
CA GLU A 33 -2.24 5.16 11.26
C GLU A 33 -1.36 4.69 10.12
N GLU A 34 -1.32 3.39 9.82
CA GLU A 34 -0.56 2.83 8.71
C GLU A 34 -1.04 3.36 7.36
N ILE A 35 -2.35 3.50 7.18
CA ILE A 35 -2.96 4.07 5.97
C ILE A 35 -2.52 5.52 5.78
N ILE A 36 -2.65 6.34 6.80
CA ILE A 36 -2.27 7.77 6.73
C ILE A 36 -0.77 7.93 6.50
N LYS A 37 0.06 7.17 7.19
CA LYS A 37 1.52 7.17 6.96
C LYS A 37 1.87 6.70 5.55
N GLY A 38 1.19 5.68 5.06
CA GLY A 38 1.40 5.13 3.71
C GLY A 38 1.08 6.15 2.62
N ARG A 39 -0.06 6.84 2.70
CA ARG A 39 -0.39 7.88 1.72
C ARG A 39 0.57 9.07 1.74
N LYS A 40 0.99 9.50 2.93
CA LYS A 40 2.01 10.55 3.06
C LYS A 40 3.33 10.12 2.42
N ALA A 41 3.76 8.89 2.63
CA ALA A 41 4.99 8.35 2.04
C ALA A 41 4.92 8.30 0.52
N LEU A 42 3.78 7.91 -0.07
CA LEU A 42 3.59 7.89 -1.52
C LEU A 42 3.62 9.30 -2.13
N PHE A 43 2.99 10.28 -1.52
CA PHE A 43 3.06 11.67 -1.97
C PHE A 43 4.47 12.24 -1.84
N SER A 44 5.15 11.98 -0.74
CA SER A 44 6.53 12.42 -0.52
C SER A 44 7.47 11.80 -1.56
N LYS A 45 7.29 10.52 -1.86
CA LYS A 45 8.06 9.81 -2.89
C LYS A 45 7.84 10.44 -4.26
N ASN A 46 6.58 10.69 -4.63
CA ASN A 46 6.27 11.35 -5.91
C ASN A 46 6.85 12.76 -6.00
N TYR A 47 6.82 13.51 -4.92
CA TYR A 47 7.45 14.84 -4.88
C TYR A 47 8.95 14.76 -5.16
N SER A 48 9.66 13.86 -4.49
CA SER A 48 11.09 13.63 -4.73
C SER A 48 11.38 13.15 -6.14
N THR A 49 10.55 12.26 -6.66
CA THR A 49 10.68 11.72 -8.03
C THR A 49 10.45 12.82 -9.06
N ALA A 50 9.48 13.71 -8.85
CA ALA A 50 9.23 14.83 -9.74
C ALA A 50 10.46 15.75 -9.88
N LYS A 51 11.17 15.99 -8.78
CA LYS A 51 12.44 16.76 -8.83
C LYS A 51 13.50 16.06 -9.67
N LYS A 52 13.63 14.75 -9.55
CA LYS A 52 14.56 13.95 -10.39
C LYS A 52 14.17 13.99 -11.87
N VAL A 53 12.89 13.89 -12.17
CA VAL A 53 12.37 13.99 -13.53
C VAL A 53 12.76 15.33 -14.14
N GLN A 54 12.54 16.43 -13.42
CA GLN A 54 12.91 17.78 -13.86
C GLN A 54 14.41 17.89 -14.16
N ALA A 55 15.26 17.40 -13.27
CA ALA A 55 16.71 17.43 -13.44
C ALA A 55 17.18 16.61 -14.65
N LEU A 56 16.63 15.42 -14.85
CA LEU A 56 16.98 14.54 -15.96
C LEU A 56 16.48 15.11 -17.29
N ALA A 57 15.27 15.63 -17.35
CA ALA A 57 14.73 16.26 -18.53
C ALA A 57 15.58 17.48 -18.95
N SER A 58 16.02 18.27 -18.00
CA SER A 58 16.93 19.42 -18.25
C SER A 58 18.27 19.00 -18.84
N LYS A 59 18.72 17.77 -18.56
CA LYS A 59 19.94 17.20 -19.14
C LYS A 59 19.71 16.47 -20.47
N GLY A 60 18.45 16.36 -20.91
CA GLY A 60 18.08 15.63 -22.12
C GLY A 60 17.95 14.12 -21.96
N ASP A 61 17.97 13.61 -20.72
CA ASP A 61 17.76 12.19 -20.43
C ASP A 61 16.26 11.87 -20.36
N PHE A 62 15.60 11.86 -21.49
CA PHE A 62 14.16 11.67 -21.60
C PHE A 62 13.72 10.24 -21.32
N GLU A 63 14.54 9.25 -21.62
CA GLU A 63 14.23 7.83 -21.36
C GLU A 63 14.10 7.56 -19.86
N LYS A 64 15.06 8.03 -19.07
CA LYS A 64 15.02 7.89 -17.62
C LYS A 64 13.91 8.75 -17.00
N SER A 65 13.70 9.95 -17.49
CA SER A 65 12.59 10.82 -17.08
C SER A 65 11.24 10.11 -17.27
N LYS A 66 11.01 9.53 -18.43
CA LYS A 66 9.78 8.80 -18.76
C LYS A 66 9.57 7.60 -17.82
N SER A 67 10.62 6.83 -17.57
CA SER A 67 10.56 5.69 -16.66
C SER A 67 10.11 6.10 -15.26
N LEU A 68 10.66 7.21 -14.73
CA LEU A 68 10.29 7.74 -13.42
C LEU A 68 8.86 8.30 -13.40
N MET A 69 8.40 8.91 -14.47
CA MET A 69 7.01 9.39 -14.61
C MET A 69 6.02 8.23 -14.59
N ILE A 70 6.35 7.11 -15.20
CA ILE A 70 5.53 5.90 -15.13
C ILE A 70 5.44 5.37 -13.70
N GLU A 71 6.53 5.40 -12.96
CA GLU A 71 6.54 5.05 -11.54
C GLU A 71 5.64 5.97 -10.71
N MET A 72 5.71 7.29 -10.94
CA MET A 72 4.82 8.26 -10.31
C MET A 72 3.35 7.99 -10.60
N SER A 73 3.02 7.68 -11.84
CA SER A 73 1.67 7.31 -12.25
C SER A 73 1.15 6.09 -11.50
N LYS A 74 1.98 5.06 -11.35
CA LYS A 74 1.63 3.87 -10.56
C LYS A 74 1.38 4.22 -9.09
N ASN A 75 2.18 5.10 -8.51
CA ASN A 75 2.01 5.57 -7.14
C ASN A 75 0.69 6.31 -6.94
N TYR A 76 0.28 7.17 -7.88
CA TYR A 76 -1.02 7.84 -7.83
C TYR A 76 -2.18 6.85 -7.91
N LYS A 77 -2.08 5.82 -8.74
CA LYS A 77 -3.10 4.78 -8.80
C LYS A 77 -3.17 3.95 -7.52
N SER A 78 -2.03 3.66 -6.91
CA SER A 78 -1.98 2.99 -5.61
C SER A 78 -2.67 3.82 -4.52
N LEU A 79 -2.58 5.15 -4.58
CA LEU A 79 -3.20 6.05 -3.62
C LEU A 79 -4.73 5.95 -3.57
N LEU A 80 -5.38 5.39 -4.58
CA LEU A 80 -6.84 5.17 -4.57
C LEU A 80 -7.30 4.34 -3.36
N GLU A 81 -6.46 3.47 -2.83
CA GLU A 81 -6.76 2.60 -1.69
C GLU A 81 -6.42 3.23 -0.32
N TYR A 82 -5.87 4.44 -0.32
CA TYR A 82 -5.35 5.09 0.90
C TYR A 82 -6.25 6.19 1.46
N PHE A 83 -7.52 6.27 1.04
CA PHE A 83 -8.48 7.27 1.49
C PHE A 83 -9.81 6.64 1.94
N PRO A 84 -9.79 5.61 2.82
CA PRO A 84 -11.03 5.09 3.39
C PRO A 84 -11.69 6.12 4.31
N GLU A 85 -12.99 5.95 4.56
CA GLU A 85 -13.80 6.87 5.36
C GLU A 85 -13.23 7.12 6.77
N ASN A 86 -12.62 6.11 7.39
CA ASN A 86 -12.06 6.20 8.73
C ASN A 86 -10.70 6.93 8.78
N SER A 87 -10.18 7.44 7.67
CA SER A 87 -8.86 8.08 7.60
C SER A 87 -8.92 9.59 7.37
N LYS A 88 -10.07 10.21 7.61
CA LYS A 88 -10.28 11.66 7.41
C LYS A 88 -9.52 12.51 8.40
N GLU A 89 -9.35 12.04 9.63
CA GLU A 89 -8.80 12.79 10.76
C GLU A 89 -7.75 11.98 11.52
N GLY A 90 -6.91 12.69 12.25
CA GLY A 90 -5.90 12.10 13.12
C GLY A 90 -4.53 11.94 12.47
N PHE A 91 -3.56 11.52 13.27
CA PHE A 91 -2.18 11.21 12.85
C PHE A 91 -1.52 12.31 12.01
N LYS A 92 -1.85 13.58 12.28
CA LYS A 92 -1.34 14.77 11.56
C LYS A 92 -1.65 14.72 10.05
N THR A 93 -2.80 14.17 9.67
CA THR A 93 -3.22 14.19 8.27
C THR A 93 -3.46 15.62 7.79
N GLU A 94 -3.03 15.91 6.57
CA GLU A 94 -3.29 17.16 5.85
C GLU A 94 -4.35 17.00 4.77
N ALA A 95 -4.97 15.82 4.67
CA ALA A 95 -5.99 15.56 3.68
C ALA A 95 -7.25 16.41 3.94
N LEU A 96 -7.72 17.07 2.91
CA LEU A 96 -8.90 17.94 2.99
C LEU A 96 -10.21 17.13 2.95
N PRO A 97 -11.25 17.56 3.69
CA PRO A 97 -12.56 16.91 3.68
C PRO A 97 -13.17 16.75 2.28
N SER A 98 -12.86 17.67 1.36
CA SER A 98 -13.34 17.64 -0.03
C SER A 98 -12.97 16.37 -0.79
N ILE A 99 -11.91 15.65 -0.38
CA ILE A 99 -11.54 14.37 -0.96
C ILE A 99 -12.68 13.35 -0.83
N TRP A 100 -13.36 13.32 0.33
CA TRP A 100 -14.47 12.40 0.59
C TRP A 100 -15.80 12.94 0.12
N GLU A 101 -16.00 14.25 0.17
CA GLU A 101 -17.20 14.93 -0.34
C GLU A 101 -17.31 14.81 -1.86
N GLU A 102 -16.19 14.86 -2.58
CA GLU A 102 -16.08 14.75 -4.04
C GLU A 102 -15.24 13.54 -4.45
N LYS A 103 -15.54 12.37 -3.85
CA LYS A 103 -14.72 11.17 -3.99
C LYS A 103 -14.54 10.72 -5.45
N ASP A 104 -15.59 10.77 -6.24
CA ASP A 104 -15.53 10.36 -7.64
C ASP A 104 -14.63 11.27 -8.47
N ALA A 105 -14.67 12.58 -8.22
CA ALA A 105 -13.79 13.54 -8.87
C ALA A 105 -12.32 13.31 -8.48
N PHE A 106 -12.07 13.08 -7.19
CA PHE A 106 -10.74 12.75 -6.68
C PHE A 106 -10.19 11.47 -7.31
N ASN A 107 -10.99 10.41 -7.33
CA ASN A 107 -10.58 9.14 -7.93
C ASN A 107 -10.28 9.28 -9.42
N SER A 108 -11.08 10.07 -10.16
CA SER A 108 -10.84 10.36 -11.57
C SER A 108 -9.50 11.05 -11.79
N LEU A 109 -9.16 12.04 -10.97
CA LEU A 109 -7.88 12.73 -11.04
C LEU A 109 -6.71 11.78 -10.82
N MET A 110 -6.79 10.93 -9.80
CA MET A 110 -5.73 9.95 -9.50
C MET A 110 -5.53 8.94 -10.63
N LYS A 111 -6.62 8.49 -11.27
CA LYS A 111 -6.55 7.57 -12.41
C LYS A 111 -5.93 8.19 -13.66
N LYS A 112 -6.08 9.50 -13.86
CA LYS A 112 -5.53 10.24 -15.00
C LYS A 112 -4.07 10.65 -14.81
N SER A 113 -3.57 10.57 -13.60
CA SER A 113 -2.20 10.99 -13.24
C SER A 113 -1.13 9.90 -13.53
#